data_714d572bebd9dc1bcd1d4797cc62221e
#
_entry.id   714d572bebd9dc1bcd1d4797cc62221e
#
_cell.length_a   1.000
_cell.length_b   1.000
_cell.length_c   1.000
_cell.angle_alpha   90.00
_cell.angle_beta   90.00
_cell.angle_gamma   90.00
#
_symmetry.space_group_name_H-M   'P 1'
#
loop_
_entity.id
_entity.type
_entity.pdbx_description
1 polymer ?
#
loop_
_entity_poly.entity_id
_entity_poly.type
_entity_poly.pdbx_seq_one_letter_code
_entity_poly.pdbx_strand_id
1 'polypeptide(L)'
;MATSDWHLEGEWMKNCSCAFGCPCDFNALPTEGYCKGMVGMRITKGHFEKTKLDGVIFAVTVDFPGALHEGNGQMQPIIDERATAEQREALFNIMSGKFSAEGTLFHIFSLIVTKVHDPLFVPITFSFDKDGRVARMVATGVLETEVEPIKNPVTGEPHRIQVVMPEGFEHRAAEVASANIHSTGAIKFDTKGTHSSLANVVQTPEGVAA
;
A
#
# COMPACT_ATOMS: atom_id res chain seq x y z
N MET A 1 20.15 16.20 -5.97
CA MET A 1 19.33 16.45 -4.76
C MET A 1 20.02 15.76 -3.60
N ALA A 2 20.05 16.35 -2.39
CA ALA A 2 20.62 15.64 -1.25
C ALA A 2 19.71 14.43 -0.94
N THR A 3 20.24 13.24 -1.06
CA THR A 3 19.54 12.00 -0.68
C THR A 3 19.56 11.94 0.84
N SER A 4 18.41 12.20 1.49
CA SER A 4 18.27 11.88 2.90
C SER A 4 18.35 10.38 3.09
N ASP A 5 18.99 9.94 4.17
CA ASP A 5 19.07 8.53 4.54
C ASP A 5 17.73 8.09 5.15
N TRP A 6 17.02 7.19 4.46
CA TRP A 6 15.82 6.57 4.99
C TRP A 6 15.70 5.11 4.56
N HIS A 7 15.01 4.34 5.38
CA HIS A 7 14.78 2.92 5.16
C HIS A 7 13.43 2.51 5.75
N LEU A 8 12.65 1.74 4.99
CA LEU A 8 11.43 1.09 5.46
C LEU A 8 11.50 -0.40 5.12
N GLU A 9 11.50 -1.23 6.14
CA GLU A 9 11.36 -2.68 6.03
C GLU A 9 10.10 -3.11 6.76
N GLY A 10 9.27 -3.97 6.16
CA GLY A 10 8.07 -4.39 6.84
C GLY A 10 7.08 -5.17 5.98
N GLU A 11 5.92 -5.35 6.57
CA GLU A 11 4.78 -6.06 6.01
C GLU A 11 3.93 -5.10 5.20
N TRP A 12 3.72 -5.44 3.94
CA TRP A 12 3.06 -4.61 2.94
C TRP A 12 1.81 -5.30 2.41
N MET A 13 0.69 -4.59 2.45
CA MET A 13 -0.57 -5.03 1.90
C MET A 13 -1.10 -3.98 0.92
N LYS A 14 -1.34 -4.39 -0.34
CA LYS A 14 -1.99 -3.57 -1.36
C LYS A 14 -3.29 -4.23 -1.77
N ASN A 15 -4.42 -3.56 -1.54
CA ASN A 15 -5.76 -4.03 -1.92
C ASN A 15 -6.41 -3.01 -2.86
N CYS A 16 -7.00 -3.46 -3.94
CA CYS A 16 -7.60 -2.55 -4.93
C CYS A 16 -8.91 -3.07 -5.51
N SER A 17 -9.63 -2.20 -6.23
CA SER A 17 -10.93 -2.48 -6.85
C SER A 17 -10.87 -3.42 -8.06
N CYS A 18 -9.69 -3.77 -8.55
CA CYS A 18 -9.52 -4.62 -9.72
C CYS A 18 -9.82 -6.10 -9.45
N ALA A 19 -10.05 -6.87 -10.51
CA ALA A 19 -10.01 -8.32 -10.47
C ALA A 19 -8.63 -8.83 -10.05
N PHE A 20 -8.55 -10.11 -9.66
CA PHE A 20 -7.28 -10.72 -9.22
C PHE A 20 -6.17 -10.56 -10.25
N GLY A 21 -4.95 -10.32 -9.77
CA GLY A 21 -3.78 -10.13 -10.58
C GLY A 21 -3.50 -8.67 -10.93
N CYS A 22 -4.20 -7.69 -10.33
CA CYS A 22 -3.99 -6.25 -10.52
C CYS A 22 -3.43 -5.89 -11.91
N PRO A 23 -4.25 -5.57 -12.91
CA PRO A 23 -3.77 -5.38 -14.28
C PRO A 23 -2.64 -4.36 -14.42
N CYS A 24 -2.55 -3.39 -13.50
CA CYS A 24 -1.47 -2.39 -13.48
C CYS A 24 -0.08 -3.02 -13.31
N ASP A 25 0.04 -4.13 -12.57
CA ASP A 25 1.30 -4.88 -12.41
C ASP A 25 1.76 -5.51 -13.75
N PHE A 26 0.85 -5.61 -14.72
CA PHE A 26 1.09 -6.12 -16.07
C PHE A 26 1.06 -5.02 -17.15
N ASN A 27 1.15 -3.75 -16.77
CA ASN A 27 1.03 -2.58 -17.65
C ASN A 27 -0.30 -2.52 -18.43
N ALA A 28 -1.37 -3.11 -17.88
CA ALA A 28 -2.70 -3.10 -18.46
C ALA A 28 -3.62 -2.10 -17.74
N LEU A 29 -4.74 -1.78 -18.38
CA LEU A 29 -5.74 -0.88 -17.81
C LEU A 29 -6.48 -1.53 -16.62
N PRO A 30 -6.89 -0.74 -15.61
CA PRO A 30 -7.65 -1.26 -14.49
C PRO A 30 -8.98 -1.88 -14.95
N THR A 31 -9.42 -2.94 -14.25
CA THR A 31 -10.59 -3.75 -14.65
C THR A 31 -11.85 -2.92 -14.87
N GLU A 32 -12.11 -1.96 -13.99
CA GLU A 32 -13.31 -1.10 -14.04
C GLU A 32 -13.05 0.25 -14.74
N GLY A 33 -11.89 0.42 -15.38
CA GLY A 33 -11.48 1.68 -16.00
C GLY A 33 -11.04 2.77 -15.01
N TYR A 34 -11.03 2.49 -13.72
CA TYR A 34 -10.53 3.36 -12.65
C TYR A 34 -9.78 2.52 -11.60
N CYS A 35 -8.96 3.16 -10.77
CA CYS A 35 -8.25 2.48 -9.69
C CYS A 35 -8.63 3.11 -8.35
N LYS A 36 -9.35 2.37 -7.51
CA LYS A 36 -9.53 2.66 -6.08
C LYS A 36 -8.88 1.57 -5.26
N GLY A 37 -8.21 1.97 -4.20
CA GLY A 37 -7.54 0.99 -3.38
C GLY A 37 -6.96 1.57 -2.11
N MET A 38 -6.26 0.71 -1.41
CA MET A 38 -5.49 1.06 -0.24
C MET A 38 -4.15 0.33 -0.20
N VAL A 39 -3.22 0.95 0.45
CA VAL A 39 -1.97 0.33 0.88
C VAL A 39 -1.90 0.42 2.38
N GLY A 40 -1.47 -0.65 3.04
CA GLY A 40 -1.18 -0.68 4.46
C GLY A 40 0.21 -1.25 4.73
N MET A 41 0.92 -0.68 5.70
CA MET A 41 2.23 -1.15 6.11
C MET A 41 2.38 -1.15 7.62
N ARG A 42 2.96 -2.22 8.18
CA ARG A 42 3.62 -2.21 9.48
C ARG A 42 5.12 -2.19 9.26
N ILE A 43 5.77 -1.12 9.68
CA ILE A 43 7.21 -0.98 9.62
C ILE A 43 7.82 -1.84 10.74
N THR A 44 8.54 -2.90 10.39
CA THR A 44 9.24 -3.76 11.35
C THR A 44 10.59 -3.18 11.72
N LYS A 45 11.23 -2.49 10.76
CA LYS A 45 12.47 -1.76 10.94
C LYS A 45 12.49 -0.57 9.99
N GLY A 46 12.75 0.61 10.51
CA GLY A 46 12.78 1.79 9.65
C GLY A 46 13.33 3.03 10.32
N HIS A 47 13.75 3.97 9.49
CA HIS A 47 14.17 5.30 9.91
C HIS A 47 14.04 6.31 8.80
N PHE A 48 13.98 7.56 9.18
CA PHE A 48 14.25 8.72 8.33
C PHE A 48 15.27 9.59 9.08
N GLU A 49 16.47 9.70 8.54
CA GLU A 49 17.60 10.33 9.23
C GLU A 49 17.79 9.70 10.62
N LYS A 50 17.63 10.49 11.67
CA LYS A 50 17.77 10.06 13.07
C LYS A 50 16.47 9.54 13.70
N THR A 51 15.34 9.73 13.03
CA THR A 51 14.02 9.36 13.55
C THR A 51 13.72 7.89 13.25
N LYS A 52 13.59 7.07 14.29
CA LYS A 52 13.21 5.65 14.18
C LYS A 52 11.72 5.52 13.87
N LEU A 53 11.41 4.60 12.95
CA LEU A 53 10.04 4.29 12.52
C LEU A 53 9.59 2.87 12.88
N ASP A 54 10.39 2.12 13.65
CA ASP A 54 10.08 0.77 14.05
C ASP A 54 8.72 0.69 14.76
N GLY A 55 7.85 -0.22 14.34
CA GLY A 55 6.52 -0.44 14.90
C GLY A 55 5.45 0.53 14.43
N VAL A 56 5.77 1.56 13.64
CA VAL A 56 4.78 2.47 13.09
C VAL A 56 3.91 1.72 12.07
N ILE A 57 2.59 1.96 12.15
CA ILE A 57 1.61 1.43 11.19
C ILE A 57 0.98 2.60 10.46
N PHE A 58 0.84 2.47 9.16
CA PHE A 58 0.13 3.44 8.35
C PHE A 58 -0.67 2.77 7.24
N ALA A 59 -1.65 3.48 6.72
CA ALA A 59 -2.34 3.17 5.48
C ALA A 59 -2.46 4.41 4.61
N VAL A 60 -2.69 4.19 3.33
CA VAL A 60 -3.04 5.24 2.37
C VAL A 60 -4.20 4.71 1.54
N THR A 61 -5.30 5.46 1.44
CA THR A 61 -6.34 5.20 0.45
C THR A 61 -6.09 6.03 -0.79
N VAL A 62 -6.39 5.49 -1.96
CA VAL A 62 -6.17 6.14 -3.26
C VAL A 62 -7.40 6.05 -4.16
N ASP A 63 -7.56 7.06 -5.03
CA ASP A 63 -8.59 7.11 -6.08
C ASP A 63 -7.99 7.77 -7.33
N PHE A 64 -7.88 6.98 -8.40
CA PHE A 64 -7.45 7.43 -9.72
C PHE A 64 -8.61 7.25 -10.71
N PRO A 65 -9.01 8.31 -11.46
CA PRO A 65 -10.15 8.25 -12.37
C PRO A 65 -9.91 7.36 -13.60
N GLY A 66 -8.67 6.96 -13.84
CA GLY A 66 -8.22 6.11 -14.93
C GLY A 66 -7.11 5.17 -14.47
N ALA A 67 -6.22 4.82 -15.38
CA ALA A 67 -5.01 4.06 -15.06
C ALA A 67 -4.03 4.92 -14.24
N LEU A 68 -3.23 4.30 -13.38
CA LEU A 68 -2.28 5.00 -12.51
C LEU A 68 -1.37 5.97 -13.28
N HIS A 69 -0.87 5.55 -14.44
CA HIS A 69 0.06 6.34 -15.27
C HIS A 69 -0.60 7.57 -15.92
N GLU A 70 -1.93 7.64 -15.98
CA GLU A 70 -2.66 8.83 -16.47
C GLU A 70 -2.73 9.93 -15.40
N GLY A 71 -2.37 9.64 -14.16
CA GLY A 71 -2.32 10.59 -13.06
C GLY A 71 -3.69 11.03 -12.56
N ASN A 72 -3.80 12.29 -12.13
CA ASN A 72 -5.00 12.89 -11.53
C ASN A 72 -5.50 12.15 -10.28
N GLY A 73 -4.60 11.44 -9.60
CA GLY A 73 -4.92 10.67 -8.41
C GLY A 73 -5.20 11.54 -7.19
N GLN A 74 -6.00 10.99 -6.29
CA GLN A 74 -6.20 11.51 -4.95
C GLN A 74 -5.68 10.49 -3.93
N MET A 75 -5.17 10.95 -2.79
CA MET A 75 -4.76 10.09 -1.71
C MET A 75 -5.13 10.68 -0.34
N GLN A 76 -5.39 9.79 0.63
CA GLN A 76 -5.53 10.15 2.03
C GLN A 76 -4.61 9.30 2.90
N PRO A 77 -3.60 9.89 3.54
CA PRO A 77 -2.77 9.20 4.54
C PRO A 77 -3.57 8.93 5.81
N ILE A 78 -3.37 7.75 6.41
CA ILE A 78 -3.95 7.32 7.69
C ILE A 78 -2.79 6.74 8.50
N ILE A 79 -2.46 7.35 9.63
CA ILE A 79 -1.31 6.95 10.45
C ILE A 79 -1.82 6.58 11.84
N ASP A 80 -1.27 5.52 12.41
CA ASP A 80 -1.62 5.10 13.78
C ASP A 80 -1.39 6.27 14.74
N GLU A 81 -2.38 6.55 15.58
CA GLU A 81 -2.32 7.67 16.52
C GLU A 81 -1.16 7.59 17.52
N ARG A 82 -0.61 6.38 17.74
CA ARG A 82 0.55 6.15 18.62
C ARG A 82 1.86 6.65 18.02
N ALA A 83 1.92 6.95 16.69
CA ALA A 83 3.08 7.55 16.07
C ALA A 83 3.32 8.95 16.64
N THR A 84 4.57 9.24 17.03
CA THR A 84 4.95 10.58 17.53
C THR A 84 4.89 11.64 16.43
N ALA A 85 4.93 12.91 16.80
CA ALA A 85 4.96 14.00 15.82
C ALA A 85 6.15 13.89 14.86
N GLU A 86 7.32 13.53 15.39
CA GLU A 86 8.56 13.34 14.61
C GLU A 86 8.44 12.15 13.66
N GLN A 87 7.80 11.05 14.09
CA GLN A 87 7.55 9.88 13.24
C GLN A 87 6.57 10.21 12.10
N ARG A 88 5.52 10.98 12.39
CA ARG A 88 4.56 11.44 11.38
C ARG A 88 5.23 12.33 10.34
N GLU A 89 6.05 13.29 10.78
CA GLU A 89 6.83 14.16 9.89
C GLU A 89 7.80 13.35 9.02
N ALA A 90 8.52 12.40 9.60
CA ALA A 90 9.42 11.50 8.89
C ALA A 90 8.69 10.71 7.79
N LEU A 91 7.50 10.13 8.10
CA LEU A 91 6.68 9.44 7.10
C LEU A 91 6.21 10.36 5.98
N PHE A 92 5.77 11.59 6.29
CA PHE A 92 5.37 12.55 5.26
C PHE A 92 6.54 12.97 4.38
N ASN A 93 7.75 13.09 4.93
CA ASN A 93 8.95 13.35 4.15
C ASN A 93 9.20 12.20 3.16
N ILE A 94 9.14 10.95 3.59
CA ILE A 94 9.29 9.78 2.71
C ILE A 94 8.17 9.77 1.64
N MET A 95 6.90 9.87 2.06
CA MET A 95 5.75 9.84 1.15
C MET A 95 5.72 11.00 0.15
N SER A 96 6.39 12.12 0.46
CA SER A 96 6.49 13.26 -0.46
C SER A 96 7.27 12.96 -1.74
N GLY A 97 8.04 11.86 -1.78
CA GLY A 97 8.89 11.48 -2.90
C GLY A 97 10.13 12.37 -3.12
N LYS A 98 10.26 13.47 -2.36
CA LYS A 98 11.37 14.45 -2.52
C LYS A 98 12.74 13.89 -2.16
N PHE A 99 12.76 12.86 -1.34
CA PHE A 99 13.97 12.20 -0.85
C PHE A 99 14.19 10.82 -1.47
N SER A 100 13.61 10.60 -2.65
CA SER A 100 13.65 9.34 -3.38
C SER A 100 14.15 9.55 -4.78
N ALA A 101 14.89 8.58 -5.33
CA ALA A 101 15.36 8.60 -6.70
C ALA A 101 14.19 8.49 -7.70
N GLU A 102 14.42 8.94 -8.92
CA GLU A 102 13.47 8.82 -10.02
C GLU A 102 13.10 7.35 -10.28
N GLY A 103 11.81 7.10 -10.54
CA GLY A 103 11.30 5.75 -10.82
C GLY A 103 11.00 4.90 -9.58
N THR A 104 11.25 5.41 -8.36
CA THR A 104 10.89 4.72 -7.12
C THR A 104 9.43 4.94 -6.76
N LEU A 105 8.87 4.11 -5.86
CA LEU A 105 7.47 4.16 -5.45
C LEU A 105 7.01 5.57 -5.06
N PHE A 106 7.67 6.17 -4.07
CA PHE A 106 7.23 7.47 -3.55
C PHE A 106 7.46 8.60 -4.54
N HIS A 107 8.54 8.54 -5.36
CA HIS A 107 8.77 9.50 -6.43
C HIS A 107 7.65 9.42 -7.49
N ILE A 108 7.31 8.22 -7.97
CA ILE A 108 6.22 8.03 -8.95
C ILE A 108 4.91 8.59 -8.41
N PHE A 109 4.53 8.23 -7.17
CA PHE A 109 3.27 8.69 -6.58
C PHE A 109 3.24 10.21 -6.39
N SER A 110 4.38 10.86 -6.10
CA SER A 110 4.48 12.32 -6.03
C SER A 110 4.17 13.03 -7.35
N LEU A 111 4.35 12.34 -8.49
CA LEU A 111 4.06 12.88 -9.82
C LEU A 111 2.61 12.66 -10.27
N ILE A 112 2.00 11.55 -9.88
CA ILE A 112 0.67 11.13 -10.36
C ILE A 112 -0.47 11.48 -9.42
N VAL A 113 -0.19 11.80 -8.14
CA VAL A 113 -1.17 12.27 -7.16
C VAL A 113 -1.26 13.79 -7.22
N THR A 114 -2.43 14.30 -7.58
CA THR A 114 -2.68 15.74 -7.69
C THR A 114 -3.40 16.33 -6.48
N LYS A 115 -4.00 15.48 -5.64
CA LYS A 115 -4.69 15.89 -4.42
C LYS A 115 -4.36 14.98 -3.25
N VAL A 116 -3.82 15.56 -2.20
CA VAL A 116 -3.62 14.89 -0.91
C VAL A 116 -4.65 15.46 0.07
N HIS A 117 -5.49 14.58 0.61
CA HIS A 117 -6.45 14.94 1.65
C HIS A 117 -5.75 15.05 3.01
N ASP A 118 -6.39 15.74 3.95
CA ASP A 118 -5.87 15.87 5.33
C ASP A 118 -5.59 14.48 5.91
N PRO A 119 -4.43 14.28 6.52
CA PRO A 119 -4.08 13.02 7.13
C PRO A 119 -4.96 12.72 8.34
N LEU A 120 -5.27 11.46 8.57
CA LEU A 120 -6.00 11.00 9.74
C LEU A 120 -5.06 10.28 10.71
N PHE A 121 -5.26 10.53 12.00
CA PHE A 121 -4.51 9.90 13.08
C PHE A 121 -5.51 9.17 13.97
N VAL A 122 -5.63 7.87 13.78
CA VAL A 122 -6.63 7.02 14.45
C VAL A 122 -5.97 5.71 14.91
N PRO A 123 -6.56 4.99 15.88
CA PRO A 123 -6.08 3.65 16.22
C PRO A 123 -6.08 2.74 15.00
N ILE A 124 -4.95 2.07 14.74
CA ILE A 124 -4.84 1.07 13.67
C ILE A 124 -4.49 -0.28 14.29
N THR A 125 -5.27 -1.31 13.97
CA THR A 125 -4.90 -2.71 14.20
C THR A 125 -4.52 -3.35 12.87
N PHE A 126 -3.44 -4.15 12.88
CA PHE A 126 -2.93 -4.82 11.70
C PHE A 126 -2.45 -6.22 12.04
N SER A 127 -3.03 -7.22 11.40
CA SER A 127 -2.57 -8.61 11.41
C SER A 127 -2.16 -9.01 10.00
N PHE A 128 -1.11 -9.80 9.88
CA PHE A 128 -0.51 -10.13 8.60
C PHE A 128 0.15 -11.52 8.64
N ASP A 129 -0.32 -12.39 7.76
CA ASP A 129 0.28 -13.70 7.47
C ASP A 129 0.38 -13.83 5.96
N LYS A 130 1.54 -13.46 5.42
CA LYS A 130 1.81 -13.49 3.98
C LYS A 130 1.66 -14.90 3.41
N ASP A 131 2.23 -15.91 4.08
CA ASP A 131 2.26 -17.27 3.56
C ASP A 131 0.89 -17.95 3.65
N GLY A 132 0.11 -17.63 4.67
CA GLY A 132 -1.30 -17.99 4.79
C GLY A 132 -2.21 -17.19 3.85
N ARG A 133 -1.74 -16.07 3.30
CA ARG A 133 -2.52 -15.12 2.50
C ARG A 133 -3.72 -14.58 3.26
N VAL A 134 -3.51 -14.31 4.54
CA VAL A 134 -4.50 -13.75 5.46
C VAL A 134 -3.95 -12.46 6.04
N ALA A 135 -4.73 -11.40 5.95
CA ALA A 135 -4.39 -10.14 6.59
C ALA A 135 -5.67 -9.38 6.96
N ARG A 136 -5.58 -8.53 7.97
CA ARG A 136 -6.68 -7.63 8.33
C ARG A 136 -6.11 -6.32 8.84
N MET A 137 -6.65 -5.21 8.37
CA MET A 137 -6.37 -3.89 8.89
C MET A 137 -7.66 -3.16 9.23
N VAL A 138 -7.67 -2.51 10.39
CA VAL A 138 -8.77 -1.63 10.80
C VAL A 138 -8.16 -0.32 11.28
N ALA A 139 -8.41 0.76 10.55
CA ALA A 139 -8.23 2.12 11.02
C ALA A 139 -9.60 2.62 11.50
N THR A 140 -9.74 2.79 12.80
CA THR A 140 -11.02 2.96 13.47
C THR A 140 -11.88 4.08 12.86
N GLY A 141 -13.06 3.72 12.38
CA GLY A 141 -14.04 4.65 11.81
C GLY A 141 -13.70 5.17 10.40
N VAL A 142 -12.65 4.67 9.77
CA VAL A 142 -12.15 5.19 8.47
C VAL A 142 -11.96 4.11 7.43
N LEU A 143 -11.29 3.02 7.79
CA LEU A 143 -10.92 1.96 6.86
C LEU A 143 -10.99 0.61 7.55
N GLU A 144 -11.63 -0.34 6.91
CA GLU A 144 -11.57 -1.75 7.27
C GLU A 144 -11.28 -2.58 6.02
N THR A 145 -10.33 -3.49 6.13
CA THR A 145 -10.05 -4.43 5.05
C THR A 145 -9.67 -5.79 5.61
N GLU A 146 -10.09 -6.83 4.90
CA GLU A 146 -9.83 -8.22 5.24
C GLU A 146 -9.37 -8.95 3.99
N VAL A 147 -8.37 -9.81 4.15
CA VAL A 147 -7.74 -10.58 3.08
C VAL A 147 -7.86 -12.06 3.40
N GLU A 148 -8.29 -12.84 2.42
CA GLU A 148 -8.36 -14.29 2.47
C GLU A 148 -7.75 -14.94 1.22
N PRO A 149 -7.33 -16.22 1.27
CA PRO A 149 -6.87 -16.93 0.10
C PRO A 149 -7.91 -16.97 -1.01
N ILE A 150 -7.49 -16.81 -2.27
CA ILE A 150 -8.33 -17.14 -3.42
C ILE A 150 -8.68 -18.62 -3.34
N LYS A 151 -9.94 -18.95 -3.58
CA LYS A 151 -10.44 -20.33 -3.54
C LYS A 151 -10.68 -20.86 -4.95
N ASN A 152 -10.34 -22.13 -5.14
CA ASN A 152 -10.73 -22.86 -6.35
C ASN A 152 -12.26 -22.94 -6.41
N PRO A 153 -12.92 -22.48 -7.48
CA PRO A 153 -14.38 -22.41 -7.54
C PRO A 153 -15.08 -23.79 -7.58
N VAL A 154 -14.33 -24.86 -7.86
CA VAL A 154 -14.87 -26.23 -7.93
C VAL A 154 -14.68 -26.96 -6.60
N THR A 155 -13.49 -26.90 -6.01
CA THR A 155 -13.15 -27.67 -4.80
C THR A 155 -13.29 -26.86 -3.50
N GLY A 156 -13.32 -25.53 -3.58
CA GLY A 156 -13.28 -24.64 -2.42
C GLY A 156 -11.90 -24.52 -1.75
N GLU A 157 -10.92 -25.28 -2.20
CA GLU A 157 -9.58 -25.30 -1.61
C GLU A 157 -8.82 -24.00 -1.93
N PRO A 158 -7.92 -23.56 -1.04
CA PRO A 158 -7.07 -22.41 -1.29
C PRO A 158 -6.21 -22.58 -2.54
N HIS A 159 -6.23 -21.60 -3.42
CA HIS A 159 -5.41 -21.53 -4.63
C HIS A 159 -4.29 -20.51 -4.45
N ARG A 160 -3.03 -20.95 -4.47
CA ARG A 160 -1.88 -20.10 -4.27
C ARG A 160 -1.35 -19.54 -5.58
N ILE A 161 -1.23 -18.23 -5.64
CA ILE A 161 -0.68 -17.50 -6.77
C ILE A 161 0.35 -16.51 -6.26
N GLN A 162 1.48 -16.42 -6.94
CA GLN A 162 2.51 -15.39 -6.70
C GLN A 162 2.74 -14.59 -7.96
N VAL A 163 3.00 -13.29 -7.79
CA VAL A 163 3.51 -12.42 -8.86
C VAL A 163 4.94 -12.05 -8.51
N VAL A 164 5.85 -12.27 -9.44
CA VAL A 164 7.27 -11.91 -9.31
C VAL A 164 7.59 -10.84 -10.34
N MET A 165 8.07 -9.70 -9.85
CA MET A 165 8.44 -8.54 -10.67
C MET A 165 9.90 -8.17 -10.35
N PRO A 166 10.89 -8.71 -11.08
CA PRO A 166 12.31 -8.45 -10.80
C PRO A 166 12.67 -6.96 -10.74
N GLU A 167 12.01 -6.14 -11.56
CA GLU A 167 12.17 -4.68 -11.62
C GLU A 167 10.99 -3.93 -10.98
N GLY A 168 10.19 -4.59 -10.13
CA GLY A 168 9.02 -3.97 -9.48
C GLY A 168 9.42 -2.80 -8.58
N PHE A 169 8.79 -1.65 -8.74
CA PHE A 169 9.07 -0.45 -7.93
C PHE A 169 8.40 -0.47 -6.55
N GLU A 170 7.39 -1.32 -6.37
CA GLU A 170 6.64 -1.46 -5.12
C GLU A 170 7.13 -2.66 -4.29
N HIS A 171 7.28 -3.81 -4.92
CA HIS A 171 7.78 -5.06 -4.35
C HIS A 171 8.37 -5.97 -5.43
N ARG A 172 9.25 -6.89 -5.05
CA ARG A 172 9.85 -7.87 -5.98
C ARG A 172 9.00 -9.12 -6.15
N ALA A 173 8.28 -9.52 -5.11
CA ALA A 173 7.37 -10.65 -5.14
C ALA A 173 6.22 -10.41 -4.16
N ALA A 174 5.03 -10.86 -4.53
CA ALA A 174 3.86 -10.81 -3.68
C ALA A 174 3.02 -12.09 -3.79
N GLU A 175 2.40 -12.48 -2.68
CA GLU A 175 1.31 -13.45 -2.66
C GLU A 175 0.04 -12.73 -3.10
N VAL A 176 -0.69 -13.33 -4.05
CA VAL A 176 -1.99 -12.79 -4.50
C VAL A 176 -3.11 -13.42 -3.69
N ALA A 177 -4.02 -12.59 -3.25
CA ALA A 177 -5.16 -12.98 -2.42
C ALA A 177 -6.45 -12.23 -2.82
N SER A 178 -7.52 -12.50 -2.11
CA SER A 178 -8.82 -11.86 -2.24
C SER A 178 -9.03 -10.88 -1.10
N ALA A 179 -9.45 -9.66 -1.39
CA ALA A 179 -9.73 -8.65 -0.38
C ALA A 179 -11.16 -8.14 -0.40
N ASN A 180 -11.66 -7.80 0.79
CA ASN A 180 -12.82 -6.93 0.99
C ASN A 180 -12.31 -5.62 1.56
N ILE A 181 -12.81 -4.48 1.09
CA ILE A 181 -12.40 -3.15 1.56
C ILE A 181 -13.65 -2.31 1.81
N HIS A 182 -13.70 -1.68 2.97
CA HIS A 182 -14.68 -0.65 3.32
C HIS A 182 -13.96 0.61 3.76
N SER A 183 -14.08 1.68 2.98
CA SER A 183 -13.45 2.98 3.27
C SER A 183 -14.49 4.08 3.36
N THR A 184 -14.48 4.83 4.47
CA THR A 184 -15.42 5.91 4.79
C THR A 184 -14.74 7.26 4.98
N GLY A 185 -13.41 7.33 4.80
CA GLY A 185 -12.64 8.57 4.85
C GLY A 185 -12.99 9.57 3.75
N ALA A 186 -12.04 10.40 3.35
CA ALA A 186 -12.23 11.32 2.22
C ALA A 186 -12.42 10.56 0.90
N ILE A 187 -11.79 9.40 0.77
CA ILE A 187 -11.94 8.49 -0.38
C ILE A 187 -12.84 7.33 0.05
N LYS A 188 -14.08 7.35 -0.45
CA LYS A 188 -15.12 6.36 -0.08
C LYS A 188 -15.26 5.31 -1.15
N PHE A 189 -15.18 4.05 -0.76
CA PHE A 189 -15.45 2.91 -1.63
C PHE A 189 -15.65 1.63 -0.83
N ASP A 190 -16.39 0.70 -1.44
CA ASP A 190 -16.59 -0.67 -0.97
C ASP A 190 -16.24 -1.64 -2.10
N THR A 191 -15.45 -2.66 -1.78
CA THR A 191 -15.16 -3.76 -2.71
C THR A 191 -15.28 -5.10 -2.00
N LYS A 192 -15.61 -6.14 -2.74
CA LYS A 192 -15.70 -7.51 -2.24
C LYS A 192 -15.09 -8.49 -3.22
N GLY A 193 -14.23 -9.37 -2.72
CA GLY A 193 -13.59 -10.39 -3.53
C GLY A 193 -12.68 -9.84 -4.62
N THR A 194 -12.03 -8.69 -4.38
CA THR A 194 -11.14 -8.01 -5.32
C THR A 194 -9.68 -8.33 -5.02
N HIS A 195 -8.76 -7.77 -5.79
CA HIS A 195 -7.34 -8.06 -5.69
C HIS A 195 -6.70 -7.63 -4.37
N SER A 196 -5.84 -8.50 -3.84
CA SER A 196 -4.87 -8.20 -2.79
C SER A 196 -3.47 -8.69 -3.18
N SER A 197 -2.44 -7.89 -2.86
CA SER A 197 -1.03 -8.31 -2.86
C SER A 197 -0.48 -8.20 -1.44
N LEU A 198 0.13 -9.28 -0.95
CA LEU A 198 0.81 -9.34 0.34
C LEU A 198 2.31 -9.57 0.11
N ALA A 199 3.16 -8.68 0.62
CA ALA A 199 4.60 -8.75 0.45
C ALA A 199 5.33 -8.37 1.74
N ASN A 200 6.56 -8.87 1.91
CA ASN A 200 7.54 -8.21 2.75
C ASN A 200 8.38 -7.31 1.85
N VAL A 201 8.55 -6.07 2.23
CA VAL A 201 9.23 -5.08 1.40
C VAL A 201 10.40 -4.45 2.15
N VAL A 202 11.39 -4.05 1.38
CA VAL A 202 12.46 -3.16 1.82
C VAL A 202 12.51 -2.01 0.83
N GLN A 203 12.15 -0.81 1.29
CA GLN A 203 12.16 0.42 0.50
C GLN A 203 13.26 1.36 0.99
N THR A 204 13.99 1.92 0.05
CA THR A 204 15.10 2.87 0.30
C THR A 204 14.96 4.08 -0.64
N PRO A 205 15.78 5.13 -0.48
CA PRO A 205 15.84 6.23 -1.44
C PRO A 205 16.06 5.79 -2.89
N GLU A 206 16.75 4.69 -3.10
CA GLU A 206 17.07 4.12 -4.42
C GLU A 206 16.00 3.15 -4.93
N GLY A 207 14.97 2.87 -4.14
CA GLY A 207 13.85 1.96 -4.47
C GLY A 207 13.84 0.68 -3.66
N VAL A 208 13.24 -0.38 -4.23
CA VAL A 208 13.11 -1.69 -3.58
C VAL A 208 14.45 -2.39 -3.51
N ALA A 209 14.95 -2.62 -2.30
CA ALA A 209 16.12 -3.44 -2.08
C ALA A 209 15.80 -4.95 -2.24
N ALA A 210 16.83 -5.72 -2.55
CA ALA A 210 16.71 -7.18 -2.72
C ALA A 210 16.56 -7.90 -1.37
#